data_c661ef5221e0cba4fab2bc266ed01727
#
_entry.id   c661ef5221e0cba4fab2bc266ed01727
#
_cell.length_a   1.000
_cell.length_b   1.000
_cell.length_c   1.000
_cell.angle_alpha   90.00
_cell.angle_beta   90.00
_cell.angle_gamma   90.00
#
_symmetry.space_group_name_H-M   'P 1'
#
loop_
_entity.id
_entity.type
_entity.pdbx_description
1 polymer ?
#
loop_
_entity_poly.entity_id
_entity_poly.type
_entity_poly.pdbx_seq_one_letter_code
_entity_poly.pdbx_strand_id
1 'polypeptide(L)'
;MKKINFIGLPLLALTTFANISLANDLEEVVVTSSLIDASASDISNPIHVMNGQSISGDASQSLGSIIDGLVGVSTSDFGAGVGQPVIRGLGGSRVKVLNNGKVARDISVLGPDHLNQIDLGHLEQIEIVRGPSSLLYANGAVGGIVNIVDNTIAKQDISDAKFEIGAGYEDGNTGNTGTASYQGNVNGINLTSSIQYSNLDVYAIPEHALHHG
;
A
#
# COMPACT_ATOMS: atom_id res chain seq x y z
N MET A 1 -71.83 24.50 2.02
CA MET A 1 -70.83 23.93 2.96
C MET A 1 -70.52 22.50 2.48
N LYS A 2 -69.41 22.28 1.81
CA LYS A 2 -68.96 20.98 1.31
C LYS A 2 -67.95 20.40 2.31
N LYS A 3 -68.26 19.23 2.88
CA LYS A 3 -67.37 18.48 3.77
C LYS A 3 -66.35 17.72 2.91
N ILE A 4 -65.09 17.98 3.14
CA ILE A 4 -63.93 17.24 2.53
C ILE A 4 -63.61 16.11 3.49
N ASN A 5 -63.79 14.87 3.03
CA ASN A 5 -63.36 13.67 3.76
C ASN A 5 -61.91 13.43 3.45
N PHE A 6 -61.04 13.52 4.47
CA PHE A 6 -59.66 13.02 4.41
C PHE A 6 -59.64 11.52 4.54
N ILE A 7 -59.28 10.83 3.46
CA ILE A 7 -58.97 9.40 3.48
C ILE A 7 -57.51 9.26 3.93
N GLY A 8 -57.34 8.78 5.17
CA GLY A 8 -56.03 8.46 5.70
C GLY A 8 -55.44 7.24 5.02
N LEU A 9 -54.32 7.41 4.36
CA LEU A 9 -53.52 6.34 3.79
C LEU A 9 -52.68 5.69 4.90
N PRO A 10 -52.75 4.36 5.14
CA PRO A 10 -51.88 3.76 6.13
C PRO A 10 -50.44 3.67 5.57
N LEU A 11 -49.52 4.32 6.24
CA LEU A 11 -48.07 4.23 5.99
C LEU A 11 -47.60 2.85 6.43
N LEU A 12 -47.46 1.93 5.47
CA LEU A 12 -46.92 0.60 5.68
C LEU A 12 -45.40 0.74 5.89
N ALA A 13 -44.96 0.72 7.13
CA ALA A 13 -43.54 0.74 7.49
C ALA A 13 -42.93 -0.62 7.16
N LEU A 14 -42.25 -0.73 6.01
CA LEU A 14 -41.48 -1.87 5.62
C LEU A 14 -40.16 -1.88 6.39
N THR A 15 -40.11 -2.57 7.54
CA THR A 15 -38.88 -2.82 8.28
C THR A 15 -38.10 -3.92 7.57
N THR A 16 -37.18 -3.53 6.70
CA THR A 16 -36.15 -4.43 6.18
C THR A 16 -35.15 -4.71 7.29
N PHE A 17 -35.22 -5.93 7.87
CA PHE A 17 -34.14 -6.46 8.69
C PHE A 17 -32.92 -6.69 7.77
N ALA A 18 -31.98 -5.78 7.76
CA ALA A 18 -30.67 -6.02 7.21
C ALA A 18 -29.97 -7.03 8.15
N ASN A 19 -29.87 -8.27 7.73
CA ASN A 19 -28.97 -9.24 8.34
C ASN A 19 -27.55 -8.76 8.03
N ILE A 20 -26.92 -8.05 8.98
CA ILE A 20 -25.49 -7.78 8.96
C ILE A 20 -24.84 -9.10 9.34
N SER A 21 -24.49 -9.89 8.33
CA SER A 21 -23.59 -11.01 8.49
C SER A 21 -22.21 -10.42 8.74
N LEU A 22 -21.80 -10.34 10.01
CA LEU A 22 -20.41 -10.13 10.40
C LEU A 22 -19.68 -11.46 10.12
N ALA A 23 -19.38 -11.71 8.87
CA ALA A 23 -18.36 -12.66 8.51
C ALA A 23 -17.02 -12.01 8.91
N ASN A 24 -16.51 -12.35 10.09
CA ASN A 24 -15.10 -12.22 10.37
C ASN A 24 -14.40 -13.33 9.58
N ASP A 25 -14.24 -13.13 8.27
CA ASP A 25 -13.18 -13.79 7.53
C ASP A 25 -11.89 -13.15 8.07
N LEU A 26 -11.26 -13.85 9.00
CA LEU A 26 -9.87 -13.60 9.33
C LEU A 26 -9.11 -14.04 8.08
N GLU A 27 -8.87 -13.08 7.18
CA GLU A 27 -8.02 -13.29 6.01
C GLU A 27 -6.66 -13.73 6.53
N GLU A 28 -6.30 -14.98 6.29
CA GLU A 28 -5.02 -15.54 6.68
C GLU A 28 -3.93 -14.79 5.91
N VAL A 29 -3.19 -13.92 6.59
CA VAL A 29 -2.09 -13.16 5.97
C VAL A 29 -0.91 -14.11 5.78
N VAL A 30 -0.73 -14.57 4.55
CA VAL A 30 0.41 -15.40 4.16
C VAL A 30 1.61 -14.50 3.87
N VAL A 31 2.75 -14.79 4.51
CA VAL A 31 3.99 -14.04 4.32
C VAL A 31 4.78 -14.66 3.17
N THR A 32 4.85 -13.97 2.04
CA THR A 32 5.54 -14.45 0.84
C THR A 32 7.06 -14.32 0.95
N SER A 33 7.57 -13.47 1.84
CA SER A 33 9.00 -13.38 2.14
C SER A 33 9.50 -14.53 3.02
N SER A 34 8.63 -15.40 3.51
CA SER A 34 9.05 -16.61 4.21
C SER A 34 9.64 -17.63 3.23
N LEU A 35 10.74 -18.30 3.63
CA LEU A 35 11.27 -19.44 2.88
C LEU A 35 10.33 -20.66 2.90
N ILE A 36 9.34 -20.64 3.77
CA ILE A 36 8.27 -21.61 3.92
C ILE A 36 6.98 -20.79 3.92
N ASP A 37 6.02 -21.14 3.07
CA ASP A 37 4.69 -20.55 3.10
C ASP A 37 4.11 -20.75 4.50
N ALA A 38 4.10 -19.69 5.28
CA ALA A 38 3.70 -19.73 6.67
C ALA A 38 2.86 -18.48 7.00
N SER A 39 1.88 -18.65 7.87
CA SER A 39 1.10 -17.54 8.41
C SER A 39 2.01 -16.59 9.21
N ALA A 40 1.71 -15.30 9.19
CA ALA A 40 2.46 -14.31 9.97
C ALA A 40 2.46 -14.63 11.48
N SER A 41 1.44 -15.33 11.99
CA SER A 41 1.34 -15.79 13.38
C SER A 41 2.32 -16.92 13.71
N ASP A 42 2.75 -17.70 12.72
CA ASP A 42 3.57 -18.90 12.91
C ASP A 42 5.07 -18.59 12.78
N ILE A 43 5.41 -17.37 12.40
CA ILE A 43 6.80 -16.96 12.17
C ILE A 43 7.36 -16.29 13.43
N SER A 44 8.39 -16.89 14.01
CA SER A 44 9.11 -16.34 15.17
C SER A 44 9.94 -15.08 14.86
N ASN A 45 10.01 -14.68 13.60
CA ASN A 45 10.78 -13.52 13.16
C ASN A 45 9.96 -12.22 13.30
N PRO A 46 10.58 -11.07 13.56
CA PRO A 46 9.90 -9.79 13.65
C PRO A 46 9.47 -9.31 12.26
N ILE A 47 8.41 -9.91 11.75
CA ILE A 47 7.77 -9.55 10.50
C ILE A 47 6.58 -8.66 10.79
N HIS A 48 6.41 -7.60 10.01
CA HIS A 48 5.24 -6.76 10.00
C HIS A 48 4.65 -6.79 8.59
N VAL A 49 3.34 -7.01 8.51
CA VAL A 49 2.62 -7.09 7.23
C VAL A 49 1.57 -5.99 7.20
N MET A 50 1.55 -5.23 6.12
CA MET A 50 0.54 -4.22 5.82
C MET A 50 -0.26 -4.69 4.61
N ASN A 51 -1.57 -4.73 4.74
CA ASN A 51 -2.47 -5.11 3.64
C ASN A 51 -2.59 -3.97 2.63
N GLY A 52 -2.62 -4.29 1.34
CA GLY A 52 -2.74 -3.33 0.24
C GLY A 52 -3.98 -2.46 0.32
N GLN A 53 -5.10 -2.97 0.84
CA GLN A 53 -6.33 -2.18 1.00
C GLN A 53 -6.17 -1.04 2.02
N SER A 54 -5.42 -1.25 3.10
CA SER A 54 -5.12 -0.20 4.06
C SER A 54 -4.16 0.85 3.49
N ILE A 55 -3.31 0.46 2.56
CA ILE A 55 -2.34 1.33 1.89
C ILE A 55 -3.01 2.16 0.80
N SER A 56 -3.92 1.57 0.03
CA SER A 56 -4.60 2.25 -1.08
C SER A 56 -5.47 3.43 -0.64
N GLY A 57 -5.88 3.47 0.64
CA GLY A 57 -6.59 4.61 1.23
C GLY A 57 -5.69 5.78 1.65
N ASP A 58 -4.40 5.56 1.69
CA ASP A 58 -3.41 6.58 2.04
C ASP A 58 -2.90 7.27 0.76
N ALA A 59 -2.92 8.59 0.74
CA ALA A 59 -2.37 9.40 -0.36
C ALA A 59 -0.83 9.36 -0.41
N SER A 60 -0.22 8.43 0.29
CA SER A 60 1.24 8.30 0.42
C SER A 60 1.91 8.06 -0.92
N GLN A 61 2.97 8.81 -1.18
CA GLN A 61 3.56 8.95 -2.50
C GLN A 61 4.93 8.27 -2.61
N SER A 62 5.49 7.85 -1.47
CA SER A 62 6.75 7.13 -1.42
C SER A 62 6.66 5.87 -0.57
N LEU A 63 7.54 4.90 -0.84
CA LEU A 63 7.63 3.68 -0.02
C LEU A 63 7.91 4.01 1.44
N GLY A 64 8.79 4.98 1.70
CA GLY A 64 9.11 5.41 3.04
C GLY A 64 7.89 5.94 3.78
N SER A 65 7.12 6.83 3.16
CA SER A 65 5.92 7.41 3.78
C SER A 65 4.82 6.37 4.04
N ILE A 66 4.65 5.39 3.16
CA ILE A 66 3.68 4.30 3.38
C ILE A 66 3.97 3.51 4.66
N ILE A 67 5.24 3.25 4.93
CA ILE A 67 5.65 2.42 6.08
C ILE A 67 6.07 3.24 7.31
N ASP A 68 6.05 4.55 7.20
CA ASP A 68 6.36 5.44 8.31
C ASP A 68 5.35 5.27 9.47
N GLY A 69 5.80 5.52 10.67
CA GLY A 69 4.96 5.32 11.86
C GLY A 69 4.93 3.90 12.39
N LEU A 70 5.45 2.90 11.69
CA LEU A 70 5.64 1.56 12.26
C LEU A 70 6.79 1.56 13.27
N VAL A 71 6.62 0.82 14.36
CA VAL A 71 7.62 0.77 15.43
C VAL A 71 9.01 0.41 14.88
N GLY A 72 9.96 1.34 15.02
CA GLY A 72 11.35 1.17 14.56
C GLY A 72 11.52 1.28 13.04
N VAL A 73 10.54 1.84 12.36
CA VAL A 73 10.61 2.22 10.94
C VAL A 73 10.41 3.72 10.84
N SER A 74 11.15 4.35 9.97
CA SER A 74 11.03 5.77 9.62
C SER A 74 11.39 5.95 8.16
N THR A 75 11.15 7.12 7.64
CA THR A 75 11.52 7.49 6.27
C THR A 75 12.71 8.43 6.23
N SER A 76 13.49 8.36 5.17
CA SER A 76 14.49 9.35 4.79
C SER A 76 13.95 10.11 3.58
N ASP A 77 13.42 11.31 3.79
CA ASP A 77 12.75 12.11 2.78
C ASP A 77 13.69 13.09 2.08
N PHE A 78 13.61 13.10 0.76
CA PHE A 78 14.29 14.06 -0.12
C PHE A 78 13.28 14.80 -1.03
N GLY A 79 12.14 15.17 -0.46
CA GLY A 79 11.02 15.79 -1.16
C GLY A 79 9.82 14.85 -1.27
N ALA A 80 8.73 15.39 -1.76
CA ALA A 80 7.40 14.79 -1.67
C ALA A 80 7.26 13.38 -2.27
N GLY A 81 8.02 13.04 -3.29
CA GLY A 81 7.94 11.72 -3.93
C GLY A 81 9.09 10.78 -3.53
N VAL A 82 10.06 11.25 -2.76
CA VAL A 82 11.29 10.51 -2.48
C VAL A 82 11.40 10.25 -0.98
N GLY A 83 10.94 9.10 -0.55
CA GLY A 83 11.09 8.62 0.82
C GLY A 83 11.61 7.20 0.82
N GLN A 84 12.79 7.00 1.38
CA GLN A 84 13.40 5.68 1.49
C GLN A 84 13.22 5.08 2.87
N PRO A 85 12.99 3.75 2.96
CA PRO A 85 12.82 3.09 4.25
C PRO A 85 14.08 3.13 5.09
N VAL A 86 13.91 3.51 6.36
CA VAL A 86 14.92 3.44 7.42
C VAL A 86 14.42 2.52 8.51
N ILE A 87 15.12 1.44 8.77
CA ILE A 87 14.74 0.44 9.78
C ILE A 87 15.77 0.46 10.90
N ARG A 88 15.33 0.75 12.14
CA ARG A 88 16.17 0.86 13.32
C ARG A 88 17.38 1.79 13.11
N GLY A 89 17.17 2.92 12.43
CA GLY A 89 18.22 3.90 12.10
C GLY A 89 19.16 3.48 10.98
N LEU A 90 18.93 2.34 10.32
CA LEU A 90 19.70 1.89 9.17
C LEU A 90 18.90 2.12 7.88
N GLY A 91 19.51 2.76 6.90
CA GLY A 91 18.90 3.05 5.60
C GLY A 91 19.84 2.77 4.43
N GLY A 92 19.43 3.14 3.23
CA GLY A 92 20.18 2.98 2.00
C GLY A 92 20.52 1.51 1.72
N SER A 93 21.75 1.21 1.38
CA SER A 93 22.17 -0.15 1.01
C SER A 93 22.00 -1.21 2.10
N ARG A 94 21.72 -0.84 3.35
CA ARG A 94 21.53 -1.75 4.49
C ARG A 94 20.08 -2.20 4.66
N VAL A 95 19.14 -1.51 4.04
CA VAL A 95 17.74 -1.93 3.90
C VAL A 95 17.52 -2.28 2.44
N LYS A 96 17.01 -3.47 2.18
CA LYS A 96 16.75 -3.92 0.81
C LYS A 96 15.26 -3.89 0.51
N VAL A 97 14.93 -3.30 -0.63
CA VAL A 97 13.58 -3.36 -1.19
C VAL A 97 13.52 -4.56 -2.14
N LEU A 98 12.49 -5.36 -1.98
CA LEU A 98 12.21 -6.53 -2.81
C LEU A 98 10.85 -6.35 -3.49
N ASN A 99 10.72 -6.87 -4.69
CA ASN A 99 9.45 -7.06 -5.38
C ASN A 99 9.21 -8.56 -5.54
N ASN A 100 8.13 -9.07 -4.94
CA ASN A 100 7.78 -10.49 -4.96
C ASN A 100 8.96 -11.39 -4.59
N GLY A 101 9.68 -11.03 -3.51
CA GLY A 101 10.84 -11.77 -3.00
C GLY A 101 12.14 -11.58 -3.77
N LYS A 102 12.17 -10.77 -4.84
CA LYS A 102 13.38 -10.49 -5.63
C LYS A 102 13.88 -9.08 -5.33
N VAL A 103 15.18 -8.95 -5.06
CA VAL A 103 15.78 -7.64 -4.79
C VAL A 103 15.54 -6.69 -5.97
N ALA A 104 14.87 -5.59 -5.70
CA ALA A 104 14.69 -4.52 -6.67
C ALA A 104 16.06 -3.92 -7.02
N ARG A 105 16.33 -3.82 -8.31
CA ARG A 105 17.58 -3.27 -8.85
C ARG A 105 17.24 -2.01 -9.63
N ASP A 106 16.84 -1.00 -8.90
CA ASP A 106 16.53 0.31 -9.45
C ASP A 106 17.57 1.37 -9.02
N ILE A 107 17.36 2.59 -9.47
CA ILE A 107 18.26 3.70 -9.19
C ILE A 107 18.25 4.12 -7.71
N SER A 108 17.21 3.78 -6.95
CA SER A 108 17.08 4.11 -5.53
C SER A 108 18.18 3.49 -4.66
N VAL A 109 18.82 2.42 -5.15
CA VAL A 109 19.96 1.78 -4.47
C VAL A 109 21.22 2.65 -4.51
N LEU A 110 21.30 3.59 -5.46
CA LEU A 110 22.49 4.42 -5.67
C LEU A 110 22.54 5.64 -4.74
N GLY A 111 21.40 6.16 -4.31
CA GLY A 111 21.34 7.32 -3.44
C GLY A 111 19.97 7.52 -2.80
N PRO A 112 19.93 8.24 -1.66
CA PRO A 112 18.68 8.47 -0.93
C PRO A 112 17.75 9.47 -1.63
N ASP A 113 18.23 10.18 -2.62
CA ASP A 113 17.52 11.17 -3.44
C ASP A 113 16.77 10.57 -4.63
N HIS A 114 16.78 9.24 -4.76
CA HIS A 114 16.08 8.54 -5.81
C HIS A 114 14.84 7.82 -5.27
N LEU A 115 13.73 7.92 -6.00
CA LEU A 115 12.47 7.30 -5.60
C LEU A 115 12.51 5.77 -5.77
N ASN A 116 11.82 5.07 -4.88
CA ASN A 116 11.43 3.68 -5.07
C ASN A 116 10.13 3.66 -5.86
N GLN A 117 10.15 3.08 -7.04
CA GLN A 117 8.95 2.96 -7.85
C GLN A 117 8.05 1.85 -7.31
N ILE A 118 6.81 2.18 -6.99
CA ILE A 118 5.79 1.25 -6.50
C ILE A 118 4.56 1.36 -7.39
N ASP A 119 4.06 0.23 -7.86
CA ASP A 119 2.74 0.17 -8.49
C ASP A 119 1.66 -0.05 -7.42
N LEU A 120 1.01 1.03 -7.02
CA LEU A 120 -0.07 0.98 -6.03
C LEU A 120 -1.35 0.32 -6.58
N GLY A 121 -1.50 0.24 -7.90
CA GLY A 121 -2.71 -0.31 -8.53
C GLY A 121 -2.85 -1.82 -8.39
N HIS A 122 -1.76 -2.53 -8.12
CA HIS A 122 -1.72 -3.99 -7.99
C HIS A 122 -1.09 -4.46 -6.69
N LEU A 123 -0.92 -3.57 -5.74
CA LEU A 123 -0.31 -3.86 -4.45
C LEU A 123 -1.22 -4.74 -3.60
N GLU A 124 -0.75 -5.94 -3.25
CA GLU A 124 -1.44 -6.85 -2.34
C GLU A 124 -1.05 -6.59 -0.88
N GLN A 125 0.26 -6.53 -0.62
CA GLN A 125 0.77 -6.28 0.73
C GLN A 125 2.22 -5.76 0.72
N ILE A 126 2.63 -5.17 1.84
CA ILE A 126 4.03 -4.85 2.12
C ILE A 126 4.45 -5.64 3.37
N GLU A 127 5.54 -6.36 3.24
CA GLU A 127 6.13 -7.17 4.32
C GLU A 127 7.45 -6.55 4.76
N ILE A 128 7.61 -6.35 6.07
CA ILE A 128 8.84 -5.78 6.64
C ILE A 128 9.47 -6.81 7.56
N VAL A 129 10.64 -7.32 7.16
CA VAL A 129 11.44 -8.26 7.98
C VAL A 129 12.59 -7.51 8.60
N ARG A 130 12.68 -7.57 9.92
CA ARG A 130 13.66 -6.83 10.71
C ARG A 130 14.66 -7.76 11.41
N GLY A 131 15.90 -7.32 11.50
CA GLY A 131 16.94 -8.03 12.24
C GLY A 131 17.68 -9.07 11.40
N PRO A 132 18.44 -9.98 12.03
CA PRO A 132 19.36 -10.89 11.33
C PRO A 132 18.70 -11.82 10.31
N SER A 133 17.44 -12.16 10.51
CA SER A 133 16.68 -13.01 9.58
C SER A 133 16.52 -12.39 8.18
N SER A 134 16.61 -11.08 8.06
CA SER A 134 16.58 -10.41 6.75
C SER A 134 17.73 -10.80 5.82
N LEU A 135 18.85 -11.25 6.37
CA LEU A 135 20.01 -11.74 5.59
C LEU A 135 19.70 -13.03 4.82
N LEU A 136 18.67 -13.76 5.22
CA LEU A 136 18.21 -14.95 4.49
C LEU A 136 17.59 -14.59 3.13
N TYR A 137 17.08 -13.38 3.00
CA TYR A 137 16.34 -12.91 1.81
C TYR A 137 17.20 -12.07 0.88
N ALA A 138 18.11 -11.28 1.44
CA ALA A 138 18.96 -10.42 0.64
C ALA A 138 20.33 -10.19 1.28
N ASN A 139 21.38 -10.34 0.47
CA ASN A 139 22.73 -10.05 0.91
C ASN A 139 22.88 -8.58 1.31
N GLY A 140 23.48 -8.33 2.47
CA GLY A 140 23.71 -7.01 3.00
C GLY A 140 22.49 -6.31 3.63
N ALA A 141 21.35 -7.02 3.77
CA ALA A 141 20.13 -6.49 4.41
C ALA A 141 20.24 -6.46 5.95
N VAL A 142 21.24 -5.78 6.47
CA VAL A 142 21.56 -5.75 7.93
C VAL A 142 20.50 -4.99 8.73
N GLY A 143 19.91 -3.97 8.13
CA GLY A 143 18.81 -3.19 8.72
C GLY A 143 17.48 -3.92 8.64
N GLY A 144 17.24 -4.60 7.53
CA GLY A 144 16.00 -5.27 7.23
C GLY A 144 15.72 -5.35 5.74
N ILE A 145 14.56 -5.91 5.43
CA ILE A 145 13.99 -5.87 4.08
C ILE A 145 12.59 -5.29 4.11
N VAL A 146 12.19 -4.68 3.00
CA VAL A 146 10.82 -4.31 2.67
C VAL A 146 10.45 -5.05 1.40
N ASN A 147 9.56 -6.04 1.48
CA ASN A 147 9.10 -6.80 0.34
C ASN A 147 7.74 -6.29 -0.11
N ILE A 148 7.67 -5.81 -1.33
CA ILE A 148 6.45 -5.37 -1.98
C ILE A 148 5.89 -6.59 -2.70
N VAL A 149 4.68 -6.99 -2.33
CA VAL A 149 3.96 -8.09 -2.96
C VAL A 149 2.87 -7.50 -3.84
N ASP A 150 2.92 -7.79 -5.11
CA ASP A 150 1.94 -7.40 -6.10
C ASP A 150 1.39 -8.61 -6.86
N ASN A 151 0.25 -8.42 -7.49
CA ASN A 151 -0.40 -9.41 -8.33
C ASN A 151 -0.36 -9.05 -9.83
N THR A 152 0.59 -8.24 -10.23
CA THR A 152 0.79 -7.86 -11.64
C THR A 152 0.91 -9.08 -12.55
N ILE A 153 1.58 -10.12 -12.06
CA ILE A 153 1.66 -11.42 -12.74
C ILE A 153 0.73 -12.39 -12.03
N ALA A 154 -0.40 -12.68 -12.66
CA ALA A 154 -1.37 -13.61 -12.14
C ALA A 154 -0.77 -15.03 -12.00
N LYS A 155 -0.87 -15.62 -10.82
CA LYS A 155 -0.41 -16.98 -10.52
C LYS A 155 -1.39 -18.06 -11.00
N GLN A 156 -2.65 -17.67 -11.26
CA GLN A 156 -3.75 -18.50 -11.71
C GLN A 156 -4.59 -17.73 -12.73
N ASP A 157 -5.47 -18.42 -13.45
CA ASP A 157 -6.40 -17.75 -14.33
C ASP A 157 -7.36 -16.88 -13.53
N ILE A 158 -7.48 -15.62 -13.95
CA ILE A 158 -8.37 -14.64 -13.30
C ILE A 158 -9.80 -15.01 -13.68
N SER A 159 -10.61 -15.36 -12.69
CA SER A 159 -12.02 -15.73 -12.91
C SER A 159 -12.91 -14.52 -13.11
N ASP A 160 -12.69 -13.47 -12.33
CA ASP A 160 -13.52 -12.27 -12.30
C ASP A 160 -12.72 -11.04 -12.66
N ALA A 161 -13.27 -10.22 -13.56
CA ALA A 161 -12.64 -8.96 -13.91
C ALA A 161 -12.76 -7.97 -12.74
N LYS A 162 -11.65 -7.34 -12.38
CA LYS A 162 -11.55 -6.34 -11.33
C LYS A 162 -11.11 -5.02 -11.93
N PHE A 163 -11.78 -3.94 -11.57
CA PHE A 163 -11.43 -2.59 -11.94
C PHE A 163 -11.39 -1.72 -10.68
N GLU A 164 -10.30 -1.01 -10.47
CA GLU A 164 -10.11 -0.13 -9.32
C GLU A 164 -9.69 1.25 -9.78
N ILE A 165 -10.21 2.27 -9.09
CA ILE A 165 -9.84 3.67 -9.27
C ILE A 165 -9.53 4.24 -7.89
N GLY A 166 -8.40 4.94 -7.79
CA GLY A 166 -7.99 5.67 -6.62
C GLY A 166 -7.70 7.13 -6.93
N ALA A 167 -7.94 8.01 -5.98
CA ALA A 167 -7.49 9.38 -6.02
C ALA A 167 -7.05 9.82 -4.63
N GLY A 168 -5.94 10.55 -4.55
CA GLY A 168 -5.38 11.05 -3.30
C GLY A 168 -5.00 12.52 -3.41
N TYR A 169 -5.06 13.21 -2.28
CA TYR A 169 -4.57 14.57 -2.14
C TYR A 169 -3.76 14.68 -0.84
N GLU A 170 -2.59 15.29 -0.92
CA GLU A 170 -1.73 15.54 0.21
C GLU A 170 -1.52 17.05 0.40
N ASP A 171 -1.89 17.55 1.57
CA ASP A 171 -1.88 18.99 1.88
C ASP A 171 -0.46 19.54 2.03
N GLY A 172 0.45 18.75 2.61
CA GLY A 172 1.82 19.18 2.93
C GLY A 172 2.65 19.63 1.72
N ASN A 173 2.33 19.11 0.53
CA ASN A 173 3.00 19.42 -0.73
C ASN A 173 2.04 19.75 -1.88
N THR A 174 0.76 20.02 -1.56
CA THR A 174 -0.30 20.20 -2.57
C THR A 174 -0.33 19.12 -3.64
N GLY A 175 0.07 17.90 -3.25
CA GLY A 175 0.22 16.77 -4.14
C GLY A 175 -1.11 16.13 -4.54
N ASN A 176 -1.24 15.76 -5.79
CA ASN A 176 -2.40 15.03 -6.31
C ASN A 176 -1.94 13.71 -6.92
N THR A 177 -2.62 12.63 -6.57
CA THR A 177 -2.39 11.31 -7.14
C THR A 177 -3.66 10.74 -7.72
N GLY A 178 -3.52 9.97 -8.78
CA GLY A 178 -4.62 9.23 -9.39
C GLY A 178 -4.13 7.87 -9.85
N THR A 179 -4.90 6.83 -9.59
CA THR A 179 -4.61 5.47 -10.04
C THR A 179 -5.82 4.88 -10.72
N ALA A 180 -5.59 4.08 -11.73
CA ALA A 180 -6.60 3.22 -12.32
C ALA A 180 -5.96 1.89 -12.68
N SER A 181 -6.59 0.78 -12.29
CA SER A 181 -6.09 -0.54 -12.59
C SER A 181 -7.21 -1.46 -13.09
N TYR A 182 -6.81 -2.42 -13.90
CA TYR A 182 -7.67 -3.46 -14.43
C TYR A 182 -6.96 -4.80 -14.38
N GLN A 183 -7.67 -5.82 -13.95
CA GLN A 183 -7.27 -7.21 -14.04
C GLN A 183 -8.43 -8.03 -14.59
N GLY A 184 -8.16 -8.95 -15.49
CA GLY A 184 -9.19 -9.83 -16.04
C GLY A 184 -8.62 -10.89 -16.96
N ASN A 185 -9.48 -11.83 -17.38
CA ASN A 185 -9.12 -12.85 -18.36
C ASN A 185 -9.94 -12.64 -19.62
N VAL A 186 -9.28 -12.57 -20.74
CA VAL A 186 -9.90 -12.44 -22.06
C VAL A 186 -9.47 -13.62 -22.92
N ASN A 187 -10.41 -14.53 -23.17
CA ASN A 187 -10.19 -15.73 -24.00
C ASN A 187 -8.99 -16.58 -23.55
N GLY A 188 -8.82 -16.78 -22.23
CA GLY A 188 -7.74 -17.58 -21.65
C GLY A 188 -6.41 -16.83 -21.47
N ILE A 189 -6.40 -15.53 -21.75
CA ILE A 189 -5.22 -14.68 -21.52
C ILE A 189 -5.52 -13.76 -20.35
N ASN A 190 -4.72 -13.85 -19.29
CA ASN A 190 -4.77 -12.91 -18.18
C ASN A 190 -4.19 -11.57 -18.62
N LEU A 191 -4.97 -10.51 -18.42
CA LEU A 191 -4.60 -9.15 -18.71
C LEU A 191 -4.57 -8.34 -17.42
N THR A 192 -3.44 -7.72 -17.14
CA THR A 192 -3.24 -6.80 -16.02
C THR A 192 -2.74 -5.47 -16.57
N SER A 193 -3.34 -4.37 -16.15
CA SER A 193 -2.96 -3.02 -16.58
C SER A 193 -3.17 -2.02 -15.46
N SER A 194 -2.22 -1.10 -15.29
CA SER A 194 -2.34 0.02 -14.37
C SER A 194 -1.88 1.32 -15.01
N ILE A 195 -2.47 2.42 -14.55
CA ILE A 195 -2.02 3.78 -14.83
C ILE A 195 -1.96 4.50 -13.51
N GLN A 196 -0.83 5.13 -13.24
CA GLN A 196 -0.63 5.99 -12.09
C GLN A 196 -0.21 7.36 -12.56
N TYR A 197 -0.86 8.38 -12.01
CA TYR A 197 -0.52 9.77 -12.19
C TYR A 197 -0.19 10.39 -10.83
N SER A 198 0.92 11.12 -10.75
CA SER A 198 1.30 11.87 -9.56
C SER A 198 1.79 13.25 -9.99
N ASN A 199 1.25 14.27 -9.34
CA ASN A 199 1.75 15.64 -9.46
C ASN A 199 2.07 16.12 -8.05
N LEU A 200 3.35 16.37 -7.80
CA LEU A 200 3.89 16.68 -6.48
C LEU A 200 4.54 18.06 -6.55
N ASP A 201 4.25 18.89 -5.58
CA ASP A 201 4.93 20.17 -5.40
C ASP A 201 5.95 20.08 -4.24
N VAL A 202 6.70 21.11 -4.02
CA VAL A 202 7.64 21.21 -2.90
C VAL A 202 6.89 21.31 -1.57
N TYR A 203 7.49 20.82 -0.50
CA TYR A 203 6.89 20.98 0.82
C TYR A 203 6.78 22.46 1.20
N ALA A 204 5.65 22.84 1.76
CA ALA A 204 5.47 24.13 2.37
C ALA A 204 6.32 24.21 3.66
N ILE A 205 7.32 25.09 3.66
CA ILE A 205 8.16 25.36 4.84
C ILE A 205 7.76 26.72 5.42
N PRO A 206 7.80 26.90 6.75
CA PRO A 206 7.54 28.19 7.37
C PRO A 206 8.51 29.26 6.84
N GLU A 207 8.01 30.47 6.60
CA GLU A 207 8.81 31.58 6.03
C GLU A 207 10.11 31.86 6.79
N HIS A 208 10.16 31.57 8.09
CA HIS A 208 11.33 31.79 8.93
C HIS A 208 12.35 30.65 8.92
N ALA A 209 12.04 29.50 8.30
CA ALA A 209 12.95 28.35 8.25
C ALA A 209 14.15 28.56 7.31
N LEU A 210 14.06 29.53 6.40
CA LEU A 210 15.10 29.85 5.41
C LEU A 210 16.15 30.84 5.88
N HIS A 211 16.07 31.35 7.11
CA HIS A 211 16.92 32.44 7.58
C HIS A 211 18.14 32.04 8.41
N HIS A 212 18.71 30.87 8.19
CA HIS A 212 19.99 30.50 8.81
C HIS A 212 20.94 29.89 7.77
N GLY A 213 21.49 30.73 6.92
CA GLY A 213 22.63 30.47 6.07
C GLY A 213 23.58 31.65 6.12
#